data_9f4cfa747ab53ae5ab5e0b95baa7aa2c
#
_entry.id   9f4cfa747ab53ae5ab5e0b95baa7aa2c
#
_cell.length_a   1.000
_cell.length_b   1.000
_cell.length_c   1.000
_cell.angle_alpha   90.00
_cell.angle_beta   90.00
_cell.angle_gamma   90.00
#
_symmetry.space_group_name_H-M   'P 1'
#
loop_
_entity.id
_entity.type
_entity.pdbx_description
1 polymer ?
#
loop_
_entity_poly.entity_id
_entity_poly.type
_entity_poly.pdbx_seq_one_letter_code
_entity_poly.pdbx_strand_id
1 'polypeptide(L)'
;MNLGTINGMRACHISVDKQDEYIFTAGYHDGKATVVKINGDGSVGKMTSEVMHKGMGSIAERNFRPHITCARLTPDQKFMVACDVGIDQVKIYKFDRNYGRITLVDILRCELNSAPRSMLFSPDGKYAYLICQLMNCVNVYKYSCVNDEPVFEQIQQISTLGKSYNDKSAAAALRFSSDSTKLFVSNAGDNSVAFFERDVETGLLTKRSVLPISGDYPKQICVFPDDQHIASMNHESGTITFFKIDYEKGLLVMNGAPIKVETPNVAVIAKIES
;
A
#
# COMPACT_ATOMS: atom_id res chain seq x y z
N MET A 1 17.28 22.60 1.09
CA MET A 1 16.51 21.52 0.42
C MET A 1 17.32 21.13 -0.81
N ASN A 2 17.56 19.81 -1.00
CA ASN A 2 18.28 19.33 -2.19
C ASN A 2 17.38 18.40 -3.02
N LEU A 3 17.82 18.06 -4.23
CA LEU A 3 17.14 17.15 -5.15
C LEU A 3 18.02 15.94 -5.42
N GLY A 4 17.43 14.75 -5.37
CA GLY A 4 18.05 13.49 -5.79
C GLY A 4 17.41 12.99 -7.08
N THR A 5 18.20 12.37 -7.95
CA THR A 5 17.73 11.76 -9.19
C THR A 5 17.59 10.25 -9.02
N ILE A 6 16.53 9.67 -9.58
CA ILE A 6 16.25 8.22 -9.57
C ILE A 6 16.49 7.56 -10.95
N ASN A 7 17.14 8.25 -11.86
CA ASN A 7 17.47 7.76 -13.22
C ASN A 7 16.30 7.06 -13.93
N GLY A 8 15.13 7.69 -13.96
CA GLY A 8 13.95 7.08 -14.56
C GLY A 8 12.74 7.99 -14.57
N MET A 9 11.57 7.38 -14.73
CA MET A 9 10.30 8.08 -14.69
C MET A 9 9.89 8.40 -13.24
N ARG A 10 8.86 9.23 -13.09
CA ARG A 10 8.34 9.66 -11.80
C ARG A 10 7.94 8.47 -10.91
N ALA A 11 8.45 8.43 -9.69
CA ALA A 11 8.04 7.46 -8.69
C ALA A 11 6.57 7.66 -8.27
N CYS A 12 5.87 6.56 -7.98
CA CYS A 12 4.50 6.54 -7.49
C CYS A 12 4.41 6.13 -6.01
N HIS A 13 5.48 5.64 -5.43
CA HIS A 13 5.56 5.25 -4.02
C HIS A 13 6.93 5.59 -3.44
N ILE A 14 6.93 5.99 -2.18
CA ILE A 14 8.13 6.25 -1.39
C ILE A 14 7.94 5.66 0.00
N SER A 15 8.98 5.06 0.54
CA SER A 15 9.08 4.65 1.95
C SER A 15 10.49 4.92 2.47
N VAL A 16 10.62 5.06 3.78
CA VAL A 16 11.89 5.27 4.49
C VAL A 16 12.06 4.13 5.47
N ASP A 17 13.30 3.70 5.70
CA ASP A 17 13.61 2.71 6.72
C ASP A 17 13.47 3.28 8.14
N LYS A 18 13.43 2.39 9.15
CA LYS A 18 13.23 2.80 10.54
C LYS A 18 14.40 3.62 11.14
N GLN A 19 15.55 3.64 10.49
CA GLN A 19 16.73 4.37 10.92
C GLN A 19 16.89 5.71 10.21
N ASP A 20 15.97 6.07 9.32
CA ASP A 20 16.05 7.27 8.47
C ASP A 20 17.34 7.35 7.65
N GLU A 21 17.87 6.20 7.21
CA GLU A 21 19.11 6.11 6.45
C GLU A 21 18.90 5.88 4.95
N TYR A 22 17.76 5.28 4.57
CA TYR A 22 17.50 4.89 3.19
C TYR A 22 16.06 5.19 2.78
N ILE A 23 15.92 5.66 1.55
CA ILE A 23 14.65 5.86 0.84
C ILE A 23 14.48 4.74 -0.18
N PHE A 24 13.30 4.13 -0.22
CA PHE A 24 12.89 3.15 -1.22
C PHE A 24 11.80 3.74 -2.10
N THR A 25 11.96 3.67 -3.41
CA THR A 25 10.97 4.19 -4.34
C THR A 25 10.47 3.11 -5.30
N ALA A 26 9.23 3.26 -5.76
CA ALA A 26 8.64 2.44 -6.81
C ALA A 26 8.21 3.31 -7.99
N GLY A 27 8.57 2.91 -9.20
CA GLY A 27 8.21 3.55 -10.47
C GLY A 27 7.21 2.70 -11.25
N TYR A 28 6.00 3.23 -11.43
CA TYR A 28 4.93 2.55 -12.15
C TYR A 28 5.25 2.41 -13.65
N HIS A 29 5.72 3.48 -14.27
CA HIS A 29 5.84 3.54 -15.74
C HIS A 29 7.05 2.80 -16.28
N ASP A 30 8.11 2.69 -15.51
CA ASP A 30 9.37 2.03 -15.89
C ASP A 30 9.58 0.68 -15.19
N GLY A 31 8.68 0.28 -14.29
CA GLY A 31 8.78 -0.98 -13.56
C GLY A 31 10.06 -1.08 -12.73
N LYS A 32 10.48 0.05 -12.14
CA LYS A 32 11.73 0.20 -11.41
C LYS A 32 11.51 0.38 -9.91
N ALA A 33 12.37 -0.22 -9.09
CA ALA A 33 12.52 0.14 -7.69
C ALA A 33 13.95 0.63 -7.43
N THR A 34 14.10 1.69 -6.62
CA THR A 34 15.41 2.25 -6.29
C THR A 34 15.62 2.37 -4.78
N VAL A 35 16.88 2.33 -4.38
CA VAL A 35 17.33 2.60 -3.02
C VAL A 35 18.24 3.83 -3.05
N VAL A 36 17.95 4.80 -2.21
CA VAL A 36 18.70 6.06 -2.13
C VAL A 36 19.14 6.27 -0.68
N LYS A 37 20.42 6.56 -0.48
CA LYS A 37 20.95 6.88 0.85
C LYS A 37 20.45 8.25 1.30
N ILE A 38 20.14 8.39 2.59
CA ILE A 38 19.95 9.68 3.26
C ILE A 38 21.28 10.08 3.89
N ASN A 39 21.71 11.31 3.68
CA ASN A 39 22.92 11.86 4.30
C ASN A 39 22.69 12.18 5.77
N GLY A 40 23.76 12.31 6.56
CA GLY A 40 23.66 12.60 8.00
C GLY A 40 22.99 13.94 8.35
N ASP A 41 22.84 14.83 7.38
CA ASP A 41 22.12 16.11 7.52
C ASP A 41 20.63 16.02 7.08
N GLY A 42 20.16 14.81 6.79
CA GLY A 42 18.80 14.55 6.31
C GLY A 42 18.57 14.83 4.82
N SER A 43 19.58 15.26 4.10
CA SER A 43 19.47 15.50 2.65
C SER A 43 19.47 14.20 1.86
N VAL A 44 18.88 14.24 0.65
CA VAL A 44 18.86 13.10 -0.27
C VAL A 44 20.27 12.88 -0.80
N GLY A 45 20.81 11.68 -0.57
CA GLY A 45 22.13 11.26 -0.98
C GLY A 45 22.15 10.54 -2.34
N LYS A 46 23.11 9.64 -2.51
CA LYS A 46 23.29 8.87 -3.73
C LYS A 46 22.30 7.72 -3.83
N MET A 47 21.85 7.41 -5.05
CA MET A 47 21.21 6.14 -5.36
C MET A 47 22.25 5.03 -5.22
N THR A 48 21.97 4.03 -4.36
CA THR A 48 22.89 2.93 -4.02
C THR A 48 22.54 1.64 -4.74
N SER A 49 21.25 1.47 -5.11
CA SER A 49 20.80 0.29 -5.82
C SER A 49 19.57 0.60 -6.66
N GLU A 50 19.43 -0.09 -7.77
CA GLU A 50 18.20 -0.08 -8.57
C GLU A 50 17.94 -1.48 -9.13
N VAL A 51 16.67 -1.80 -9.31
CA VAL A 51 16.23 -3.02 -10.00
C VAL A 51 15.11 -2.67 -10.96
N MET A 52 15.11 -3.33 -12.11
CA MET A 52 14.07 -3.23 -13.11
C MET A 52 13.36 -4.57 -13.21
N HIS A 53 12.06 -4.61 -12.99
CA HIS A 53 11.31 -5.84 -13.15
C HIS A 53 11.21 -6.23 -14.62
N LYS A 54 11.18 -7.53 -14.88
CA LYS A 54 10.96 -8.13 -16.19
C LYS A 54 9.89 -9.19 -16.06
N GLY A 55 9.14 -9.41 -17.12
CA GLY A 55 8.09 -10.42 -17.18
C GLY A 55 6.81 -9.89 -17.79
N MET A 56 5.85 -10.77 -17.93
CA MET A 56 4.48 -10.48 -18.32
C MET A 56 3.56 -11.11 -17.27
N GLY A 57 2.46 -10.45 -16.96
CA GLY A 57 1.39 -10.99 -16.14
C GLY A 57 0.34 -11.72 -16.98
N SER A 58 -0.91 -11.61 -16.57
CA SER A 58 -2.05 -12.11 -17.33
C SER A 58 -2.29 -11.29 -18.60
N ILE A 59 -3.16 -11.80 -19.49
CA ILE A 59 -3.54 -11.16 -20.77
C ILE A 59 -4.44 -9.91 -20.55
N ALA A 60 -4.75 -9.55 -19.30
CA ALA A 60 -5.55 -8.37 -19.02
C ALA A 60 -4.86 -7.08 -19.50
N GLU A 61 -5.65 -6.14 -19.97
CA GLU A 61 -5.25 -4.90 -20.64
C GLU A 61 -4.18 -4.06 -19.90
N ARG A 62 -4.01 -4.27 -18.58
CA ARG A 62 -3.04 -3.57 -17.73
C ARG A 62 -1.89 -4.44 -17.22
N ASN A 63 -1.86 -5.74 -17.56
CA ASN A 63 -0.91 -6.72 -17.05
C ASN A 63 0.07 -7.25 -18.11
N PHE A 64 0.45 -6.43 -19.08
CA PHE A 64 1.33 -6.87 -20.16
C PHE A 64 2.81 -6.50 -19.95
N ARG A 65 3.13 -5.74 -18.92
CA ARG A 65 4.51 -5.35 -18.55
C ARG A 65 4.60 -4.99 -17.07
N PRO A 66 5.81 -4.94 -16.49
CA PRO A 66 6.01 -4.55 -15.10
C PRO A 66 5.52 -3.13 -14.77
N HIS A 67 4.86 -3.01 -13.62
CA HIS A 67 4.40 -1.76 -13.01
C HIS A 67 4.55 -1.85 -11.50
N ILE A 68 5.70 -1.44 -10.96
CA ILE A 68 5.91 -1.46 -9.51
C ILE A 68 5.13 -0.32 -8.86
N THR A 69 4.30 -0.66 -7.89
CA THR A 69 3.42 0.30 -7.19
C THR A 69 3.74 0.48 -5.72
N CYS A 70 4.53 -0.41 -5.14
CA CYS A 70 4.93 -0.34 -3.74
C CYS A 70 6.33 -0.92 -3.58
N ALA A 71 7.19 -0.24 -2.83
CA ALA A 71 8.50 -0.73 -2.40
C ALA A 71 8.67 -0.34 -0.93
N ARG A 72 8.83 -1.33 -0.03
CA ARG A 72 9.04 -1.09 1.39
C ARG A 72 9.78 -2.23 2.07
N LEU A 73 10.43 -1.92 3.18
CA LEU A 73 11.08 -2.94 4.00
C LEU A 73 10.07 -3.75 4.82
N THR A 74 10.43 -5.00 5.07
CA THR A 74 9.80 -5.85 6.08
C THR A 74 10.03 -5.28 7.49
N PRO A 75 9.22 -5.65 8.49
CA PRO A 75 9.33 -5.11 9.85
C PRO A 75 10.69 -5.32 10.51
N ASP A 76 11.38 -6.41 10.18
CA ASP A 76 12.74 -6.76 10.63
C ASP A 76 13.85 -6.03 9.86
N GLN A 77 13.46 -5.20 8.87
CA GLN A 77 14.38 -4.40 8.04
C GLN A 77 15.39 -5.22 7.21
N LYS A 78 15.15 -6.53 7.03
CA LYS A 78 16.04 -7.43 6.29
C LYS A 78 15.73 -7.51 4.81
N PHE A 79 14.45 -7.34 4.44
CA PHE A 79 14.00 -7.53 3.06
C PHE A 79 13.17 -6.33 2.58
N MET A 80 13.27 -6.04 1.29
CA MET A 80 12.37 -5.13 0.60
C MET A 80 11.35 -5.94 -0.19
N VAL A 81 10.06 -5.67 0.02
CA VAL A 81 8.99 -6.17 -0.86
C VAL A 81 8.68 -5.14 -1.93
N ALA A 82 8.56 -5.59 -3.18
CA ALA A 82 8.19 -4.77 -4.33
C ALA A 82 6.95 -5.36 -5.00
N CYS A 83 5.79 -4.72 -4.80
CA CYS A 83 4.52 -5.14 -5.41
C CYS A 83 4.44 -4.67 -6.86
N ASP A 84 4.15 -5.57 -7.77
CA ASP A 84 4.09 -5.30 -9.21
C ASP A 84 2.73 -5.71 -9.78
N VAL A 85 1.90 -4.72 -10.08
CA VAL A 85 0.53 -4.93 -10.60
C VAL A 85 0.54 -5.42 -12.06
N GLY A 86 1.64 -5.26 -12.76
CA GLY A 86 1.74 -5.60 -14.18
C GLY A 86 2.15 -7.05 -14.46
N ILE A 87 2.63 -7.77 -13.45
CA ILE A 87 3.12 -9.15 -13.61
C ILE A 87 2.58 -10.11 -12.54
N ASP A 88 1.60 -9.70 -11.76
CA ASP A 88 0.95 -10.49 -10.69
C ASP A 88 1.96 -11.09 -9.68
N GLN A 89 2.96 -10.29 -9.28
CA GLN A 89 4.02 -10.74 -8.38
C GLN A 89 4.34 -9.70 -7.31
N VAL A 90 4.77 -10.19 -6.14
CA VAL A 90 5.54 -9.42 -5.18
C VAL A 90 6.96 -9.99 -5.18
N LYS A 91 7.95 -9.20 -5.60
CA LYS A 91 9.35 -9.62 -5.54
C LYS A 91 9.96 -9.22 -4.21
N ILE A 92 10.74 -10.12 -3.65
CA ILE A 92 11.35 -9.97 -2.32
C ILE A 92 12.84 -9.91 -2.51
N TYR A 93 13.43 -8.83 -2.01
CA TYR A 93 14.84 -8.55 -2.13
C TYR A 93 15.48 -8.52 -0.76
N LYS A 94 16.57 -9.24 -0.56
CA LYS A 94 17.44 -9.07 0.62
C LYS A 94 18.08 -7.68 0.57
N PHE A 95 18.00 -6.94 1.67
CA PHE A 95 18.56 -5.61 1.80
C PHE A 95 19.86 -5.65 2.60
N ASP A 96 20.97 -5.32 1.94
CA ASP A 96 22.26 -5.11 2.59
C ASP A 96 22.39 -3.64 3.01
N ARG A 97 22.19 -3.39 4.29
CA ARG A 97 22.23 -2.05 4.88
C ARG A 97 23.59 -1.38 4.76
N ASN A 98 24.69 -2.14 4.83
CA ASN A 98 26.04 -1.57 4.81
C ASN A 98 26.34 -0.88 3.48
N TYR A 99 25.79 -1.41 2.39
CA TYR A 99 26.01 -0.91 1.03
C TYR A 99 24.77 -0.29 0.38
N GLY A 100 23.61 -0.37 1.03
CA GLY A 100 22.33 0.05 0.47
C GLY A 100 21.93 -0.76 -0.77
N ARG A 101 22.30 -2.05 -0.84
CA ARG A 101 22.04 -2.92 -2.00
C ARG A 101 20.86 -3.84 -1.76
N ILE A 102 20.15 -4.12 -2.84
CA ILE A 102 19.08 -5.10 -2.85
C ILE A 102 19.38 -6.24 -3.83
N THR A 103 19.13 -7.48 -3.41
CA THR A 103 19.34 -8.69 -4.20
C THR A 103 18.09 -9.55 -4.15
N LEU A 104 17.56 -9.96 -5.31
CA LEU A 104 16.36 -10.81 -5.38
C LEU A 104 16.63 -12.15 -4.67
N VAL A 105 15.75 -12.51 -3.74
CA VAL A 105 15.84 -13.76 -3.00
C VAL A 105 14.59 -14.63 -3.16
N ASP A 106 13.40 -14.01 -3.38
CA ASP A 106 12.17 -14.77 -3.54
C ASP A 106 11.13 -14.01 -4.39
N ILE A 107 10.13 -14.72 -4.86
CA ILE A 107 8.99 -14.19 -5.64
C ILE A 107 7.70 -14.80 -5.11
N LEU A 108 6.90 -13.98 -4.44
CA LEU A 108 5.53 -14.32 -4.08
C LEU A 108 4.65 -14.17 -5.33
N ARG A 109 4.27 -15.31 -5.92
CA ARG A 109 3.37 -15.35 -7.07
C ARG A 109 1.93 -15.24 -6.61
N CYS A 110 1.25 -14.22 -7.10
CA CYS A 110 -0.16 -14.02 -6.85
C CYS A 110 -1.00 -14.70 -7.94
N GLU A 111 -2.30 -14.80 -7.70
CA GLU A 111 -3.23 -15.29 -8.73
C GLU A 111 -3.18 -14.40 -9.98
N LEU A 112 -3.38 -15.00 -11.14
CA LEU A 112 -3.46 -14.25 -12.40
C LEU A 112 -4.61 -13.24 -12.37
N ASN A 113 -4.38 -12.06 -12.88
CA ASN A 113 -5.29 -10.91 -12.81
C ASN A 113 -5.51 -10.36 -11.39
N SER A 114 -4.68 -10.69 -10.42
CA SER A 114 -4.81 -10.14 -9.07
C SER A 114 -4.34 -8.69 -8.99
N ALA A 115 -3.29 -8.35 -9.71
CA ALA A 115 -2.62 -7.05 -9.69
C ALA A 115 -2.25 -6.63 -8.24
N PRO A 116 -1.26 -7.28 -7.60
CA PRO A 116 -0.84 -6.94 -6.24
C PRO A 116 -0.27 -5.51 -6.21
N ARG A 117 -0.94 -4.65 -5.45
CA ARG A 117 -0.71 -3.20 -5.50
C ARG A 117 0.11 -2.65 -4.33
N SER A 118 -0.22 -3.04 -3.13
CA SER A 118 0.42 -2.51 -1.92
C SER A 118 0.34 -3.52 -0.79
N MET A 119 1.42 -3.63 -0.03
CA MET A 119 1.51 -4.50 1.13
C MET A 119 1.78 -3.67 2.38
N LEU A 120 1.03 -3.92 3.46
CA LEU A 120 1.30 -3.41 4.80
C LEU A 120 1.63 -4.57 5.73
N PHE A 121 2.48 -4.29 6.72
CA PHE A 121 2.76 -5.24 7.79
C PHE A 121 2.08 -4.80 9.08
N SER A 122 1.67 -5.77 9.90
CA SER A 122 1.23 -5.49 11.26
C SER A 122 2.38 -4.92 12.10
N PRO A 123 2.10 -4.10 13.14
CA PRO A 123 3.15 -3.49 13.96
C PRO A 123 4.04 -4.50 14.67
N ASP A 124 3.49 -5.66 15.05
CA ASP A 124 4.23 -6.77 15.66
C ASP A 124 5.10 -7.55 14.66
N GLY A 125 4.97 -7.24 13.36
CA GLY A 125 5.73 -7.86 12.28
C GLY A 125 5.32 -9.28 11.91
N LYS A 126 4.26 -9.83 12.50
CA LYS A 126 3.85 -11.23 12.27
C LYS A 126 3.00 -11.44 11.04
N TYR A 127 2.31 -10.40 10.56
CA TYR A 127 1.34 -10.49 9.47
C TYR A 127 1.59 -9.45 8.40
N ALA A 128 1.30 -9.83 7.14
CA ALA A 128 1.32 -8.94 5.99
C ALA A 128 -0.05 -8.94 5.29
N TYR A 129 -0.48 -7.77 4.83
CA TYR A 129 -1.76 -7.52 4.17
C TYR A 129 -1.49 -6.94 2.79
N LEU A 130 -1.81 -7.71 1.77
CA LEU A 130 -1.59 -7.37 0.37
C LEU A 130 -2.91 -7.07 -0.29
N ILE A 131 -3.12 -5.83 -0.78
CA ILE A 131 -4.26 -5.57 -1.66
C ILE A 131 -3.97 -6.01 -3.08
N CYS A 132 -4.94 -6.72 -3.64
CA CYS A 132 -4.98 -7.14 -5.04
C CYS A 132 -5.98 -6.25 -5.78
N GLN A 133 -5.47 -5.33 -6.61
CA GLN A 133 -6.25 -4.24 -7.21
C GLN A 133 -7.39 -4.74 -8.08
N LEU A 134 -7.12 -5.68 -9.00
CA LEU A 134 -8.11 -6.15 -9.98
C LEU A 134 -9.06 -7.21 -9.39
N MET A 135 -8.60 -8.00 -8.44
CA MET A 135 -9.45 -8.96 -7.72
C MET A 135 -10.28 -8.32 -6.61
N ASN A 136 -10.00 -7.07 -6.26
CA ASN A 136 -10.68 -6.36 -5.18
C ASN A 136 -10.71 -7.17 -3.88
N CYS A 137 -9.54 -7.64 -3.45
CA CYS A 137 -9.39 -8.42 -2.23
C CYS A 137 -8.14 -8.02 -1.45
N VAL A 138 -8.12 -8.44 -0.19
CA VAL A 138 -6.94 -8.45 0.66
C VAL A 138 -6.51 -9.90 0.86
N ASN A 139 -5.26 -10.20 0.50
CA ASN A 139 -4.59 -11.44 0.89
C ASN A 139 -3.84 -11.19 2.19
N VAL A 140 -4.08 -12.03 3.18
CA VAL A 140 -3.42 -11.99 4.48
C VAL A 140 -2.38 -13.10 4.54
N TYR A 141 -1.16 -12.73 4.91
CA TYR A 141 -0.05 -13.66 5.06
C TYR A 141 0.47 -13.63 6.49
N LYS A 142 0.83 -14.79 7.00
CA LYS A 142 1.74 -14.89 8.14
C LYS A 142 3.15 -14.67 7.62
N TYR A 143 3.90 -13.77 8.27
CA TYR A 143 5.28 -13.45 7.90
C TYR A 143 6.23 -13.93 8.98
N SER A 144 7.34 -14.53 8.56
CA SER A 144 8.46 -14.88 9.43
C SER A 144 9.77 -14.83 8.64
N CYS A 145 10.88 -14.75 9.35
CA CYS A 145 12.22 -14.90 8.78
C CYS A 145 12.85 -16.14 9.41
N VAL A 146 13.10 -17.17 8.59
CA VAL A 146 13.64 -18.47 9.01
C VAL A 146 14.98 -18.67 8.30
N ASN A 147 16.06 -18.91 9.04
CA ASN A 147 17.41 -19.09 8.49
C ASN A 147 17.83 -17.97 7.52
N ASP A 148 17.46 -16.73 7.86
CA ASP A 148 17.72 -15.52 7.06
C ASP A 148 17.02 -15.52 5.68
N GLU A 149 15.92 -16.28 5.55
CA GLU A 149 15.04 -16.33 4.39
C GLU A 149 13.62 -15.84 4.76
N PRO A 150 12.97 -15.04 3.89
CA PRO A 150 11.62 -14.55 4.13
C PRO A 150 10.59 -15.66 3.85
N VAL A 151 9.65 -15.86 4.76
CA VAL A 151 8.56 -16.82 4.60
C VAL A 151 7.23 -16.10 4.66
N PHE A 152 6.41 -16.28 3.62
CA PHE A 152 5.03 -15.75 3.53
C PHE A 152 4.05 -16.91 3.35
N GLU A 153 3.24 -17.18 4.36
CA GLU A 153 2.19 -18.18 4.33
C GLU A 153 0.84 -17.49 4.19
N GLN A 154 0.12 -17.71 3.09
CA GLN A 154 -1.22 -17.14 2.91
C GLN A 154 -2.22 -17.85 3.83
N ILE A 155 -2.87 -17.08 4.69
CA ILE A 155 -3.83 -17.59 5.67
C ILE A 155 -5.27 -17.15 5.40
N GLN A 156 -5.46 -16.11 4.56
CA GLN A 156 -6.80 -15.62 4.20
C GLN A 156 -6.75 -14.86 2.87
N GLN A 157 -7.86 -14.93 2.15
CA GLN A 157 -8.22 -13.98 1.09
C GLN A 157 -9.64 -13.48 1.38
N ILE A 158 -9.84 -12.16 1.36
CA ILE A 158 -11.13 -11.55 1.68
C ILE A 158 -11.45 -10.39 0.73
N SER A 159 -12.66 -10.40 0.15
CA SER A 159 -13.10 -9.34 -0.78
C SER A 159 -13.28 -7.99 -0.08
N THR A 160 -12.92 -6.91 -0.78
CA THR A 160 -13.12 -5.52 -0.34
C THR A 160 -14.47 -4.95 -0.76
N LEU A 161 -15.20 -5.64 -1.64
CA LEU A 161 -16.49 -5.19 -2.18
C LEU A 161 -17.67 -5.70 -1.38
N GLY A 162 -18.80 -5.00 -1.49
CA GLY A 162 -20.10 -5.44 -1.02
C GLY A 162 -20.59 -6.68 -1.78
N LYS A 163 -21.43 -7.51 -1.16
CA LYS A 163 -21.95 -8.76 -1.77
C LYS A 163 -22.76 -8.53 -3.06
N SER A 164 -23.39 -7.37 -3.18
CA SER A 164 -24.26 -7.02 -4.33
C SER A 164 -23.55 -6.22 -5.42
N TYR A 165 -22.27 -5.86 -5.22
CA TYR A 165 -21.55 -5.09 -6.23
C TYR A 165 -21.00 -6.01 -7.32
N ASN A 166 -21.36 -5.74 -8.58
CA ASN A 166 -21.04 -6.58 -9.74
C ASN A 166 -20.39 -5.80 -10.89
N ASP A 167 -19.97 -4.57 -10.65
CA ASP A 167 -19.34 -3.73 -11.68
C ASP A 167 -17.81 -3.65 -11.47
N LYS A 168 -17.13 -2.94 -12.37
CA LYS A 168 -15.66 -2.78 -12.33
C LYS A 168 -15.26 -1.91 -11.15
N SER A 169 -14.33 -2.40 -10.36
CA SER A 169 -13.70 -1.67 -9.27
C SER A 169 -12.21 -2.01 -9.17
N ALA A 170 -11.49 -1.23 -8.39
CA ALA A 170 -10.07 -1.42 -8.13
C ALA A 170 -9.78 -1.10 -6.66
N ALA A 171 -9.35 -2.10 -5.88
CA ALA A 171 -8.84 -1.86 -4.54
C ALA A 171 -7.58 -0.98 -4.63
N ALA A 172 -7.62 0.24 -4.06
CA ALA A 172 -6.63 1.27 -4.34
C ALA A 172 -5.63 1.51 -3.20
N ALA A 173 -6.10 1.62 -1.97
CA ALA A 173 -5.26 1.87 -0.81
C ALA A 173 -5.72 1.07 0.41
N LEU A 174 -4.78 0.77 1.31
CA LEU A 174 -5.09 0.18 2.60
C LEU A 174 -4.40 0.95 3.73
N ARG A 175 -5.08 1.10 4.88
CA ARG A 175 -4.59 1.80 6.06
C ARG A 175 -5.10 1.11 7.32
N PHE A 176 -4.22 0.98 8.31
CA PHE A 176 -4.62 0.60 9.67
C PHE A 176 -5.17 1.79 10.45
N SER A 177 -5.98 1.50 11.46
CA SER A 177 -6.18 2.38 12.62
C SER A 177 -4.87 2.54 13.40
N SER A 178 -4.79 3.54 14.28
CA SER A 178 -3.57 3.78 15.08
C SER A 178 -3.26 2.62 16.03
N ASP A 179 -4.29 1.97 16.55
CA ASP A 179 -4.21 0.75 17.38
C ASP A 179 -4.04 -0.54 16.57
N SER A 180 -4.11 -0.44 15.22
CA SER A 180 -4.00 -1.56 14.28
C SER A 180 -5.01 -2.69 14.46
N THR A 181 -6.10 -2.44 15.19
CA THR A 181 -7.23 -3.38 15.34
C THR A 181 -8.19 -3.31 14.17
N LYS A 182 -8.06 -2.30 13.31
CA LYS A 182 -8.93 -2.08 12.16
C LYS A 182 -8.11 -1.86 10.90
N LEU A 183 -8.66 -2.29 9.77
CA LEU A 183 -8.10 -2.06 8.45
C LEU A 183 -9.15 -1.45 7.53
N PHE A 184 -8.76 -0.41 6.82
CA PHE A 184 -9.60 0.27 5.83
C PHE A 184 -8.99 0.09 4.44
N VAL A 185 -9.85 -0.19 3.46
CA VAL A 185 -9.45 -0.32 2.05
C VAL A 185 -10.37 0.51 1.17
N SER A 186 -9.80 1.40 0.36
CA SER A 186 -10.59 2.14 -0.64
C SER A 186 -10.80 1.34 -1.91
N ASN A 187 -11.99 1.42 -2.50
CA ASN A 187 -12.39 0.80 -3.76
C ASN A 187 -12.68 1.91 -4.78
N ALA A 188 -11.73 2.11 -5.70
CA ALA A 188 -11.89 3.03 -6.82
C ALA A 188 -12.76 2.38 -7.90
N GLY A 189 -13.90 2.95 -8.19
CA GLY A 189 -14.94 2.37 -9.06
C GLY A 189 -16.22 2.10 -8.29
N ASP A 190 -16.18 1.31 -7.21
CA ASP A 190 -17.29 1.19 -6.26
C ASP A 190 -17.49 2.48 -5.42
N ASN A 191 -16.52 3.37 -5.45
CA ASN A 191 -16.55 4.63 -4.70
C ASN A 191 -16.88 4.42 -3.21
N SER A 192 -16.20 3.44 -2.61
CA SER A 192 -16.44 3.01 -1.24
C SER A 192 -15.16 2.81 -0.43
N VAL A 193 -15.35 2.66 0.85
CA VAL A 193 -14.31 2.20 1.80
C VAL A 193 -14.81 0.93 2.47
N ALA A 194 -14.08 -0.16 2.31
CA ALA A 194 -14.29 -1.38 3.07
C ALA A 194 -13.62 -1.25 4.44
N PHE A 195 -14.36 -1.62 5.48
CA PHE A 195 -13.92 -1.63 6.86
C PHE A 195 -13.85 -3.05 7.39
N PHE A 196 -12.70 -3.40 7.96
CA PHE A 196 -12.43 -4.71 8.56
C PHE A 196 -11.99 -4.55 10.00
N GLU A 197 -12.44 -5.44 10.86
CA GLU A 197 -11.79 -5.72 12.13
C GLU A 197 -10.66 -6.72 11.93
N ARG A 198 -9.55 -6.48 12.59
CA ARG A 198 -8.38 -7.35 12.59
C ARG A 198 -8.25 -8.03 13.96
N ASP A 199 -8.22 -9.34 13.94
CA ASP A 199 -7.79 -10.12 15.09
C ASP A 199 -6.26 -9.98 15.23
N VAL A 200 -5.80 -9.43 16.34
CA VAL A 200 -4.37 -9.14 16.55
C VAL A 200 -3.53 -10.41 16.76
N GLU A 201 -4.13 -11.48 17.28
CA GLU A 201 -3.45 -12.73 17.57
C GLU A 201 -3.32 -13.62 16.33
N THR A 202 -4.35 -13.69 15.50
CA THR A 202 -4.39 -14.56 14.32
C THR A 202 -4.07 -13.82 13.03
N GLY A 203 -4.12 -12.49 13.03
CA GLY A 203 -3.97 -11.65 11.85
C GLY A 203 -5.19 -11.63 10.92
N LEU A 204 -6.22 -12.44 11.20
CA LEU A 204 -7.39 -12.58 10.33
C LEU A 204 -8.25 -11.32 10.32
N LEU A 205 -8.88 -11.10 9.18
CA LEU A 205 -9.79 -9.98 8.94
C LEU A 205 -11.24 -10.45 8.95
N THR A 206 -12.10 -9.68 9.62
CA THR A 206 -13.55 -9.81 9.53
C THR A 206 -14.11 -8.54 8.88
N LYS A 207 -14.72 -8.66 7.68
CA LYS A 207 -15.35 -7.51 7.03
C LYS A 207 -16.60 -7.09 7.78
N ARG A 208 -16.65 -5.83 8.21
CA ARG A 208 -17.78 -5.25 8.94
C ARG A 208 -18.73 -4.53 8.00
N SER A 209 -18.19 -3.70 7.13
CA SER A 209 -19.03 -2.92 6.20
C SER A 209 -18.24 -2.52 4.95
N VAL A 210 -18.98 -2.12 3.93
CA VAL A 210 -18.50 -1.40 2.76
C VAL A 210 -19.35 -0.14 2.67
N LEU A 211 -18.71 1.01 2.84
CA LEU A 211 -19.36 2.30 3.07
C LEU A 211 -19.13 3.21 1.85
N PRO A 212 -20.18 3.73 1.23
CA PRO A 212 -20.02 4.68 0.12
C PRO A 212 -19.35 5.96 0.62
N ILE A 213 -18.54 6.55 -0.24
CA ILE A 213 -17.95 7.86 -0.01
C ILE A 213 -18.60 8.92 -0.91
N SER A 214 -18.46 10.20 -0.51
CA SER A 214 -18.91 11.33 -1.32
C SER A 214 -17.79 11.80 -2.22
N GLY A 215 -17.68 11.25 -3.42
CA GLY A 215 -16.68 11.56 -4.42
C GLY A 215 -16.35 10.35 -5.29
N ASP A 216 -15.62 10.57 -6.38
CA ASP A 216 -15.30 9.55 -7.36
C ASP A 216 -13.82 9.17 -7.35
N TYR A 217 -13.56 7.88 -7.46
CA TYR A 217 -12.25 7.28 -7.54
C TYR A 217 -11.38 7.57 -6.30
N PRO A 218 -11.73 7.00 -5.10
CA PRO A 218 -10.97 7.16 -3.87
C PRO A 218 -9.62 6.45 -3.97
N LYS A 219 -8.64 7.16 -4.50
CA LYS A 219 -7.29 6.64 -4.78
C LYS A 219 -6.48 6.40 -3.52
N GLN A 220 -6.79 7.15 -2.47
CA GLN A 220 -6.13 7.06 -1.18
C GLN A 220 -7.11 7.39 -0.06
N ILE A 221 -6.84 6.83 1.11
CA ILE A 221 -7.51 7.16 2.37
C ILE A 221 -6.46 7.48 3.44
N CYS A 222 -6.80 8.35 4.35
CA CYS A 222 -6.05 8.59 5.58
C CYS A 222 -6.94 8.29 6.77
N VAL A 223 -6.42 7.56 7.74
CA VAL A 223 -7.04 7.37 9.05
C VAL A 223 -6.37 8.35 10.02
N PHE A 224 -7.18 9.13 10.74
CA PHE A 224 -6.66 10.09 11.72
C PHE A 224 -6.19 9.36 12.99
N PRO A 225 -5.22 9.94 13.73
CA PRO A 225 -4.69 9.30 14.95
C PRO A 225 -5.71 9.12 16.08
N ASP A 226 -6.86 9.78 15.99
CA ASP A 226 -7.98 9.61 16.93
C ASP A 226 -8.82 8.35 16.63
N ASP A 227 -8.53 7.66 15.54
CA ASP A 227 -9.26 6.50 15.02
C ASP A 227 -10.77 6.72 14.81
N GLN A 228 -11.23 7.97 14.89
CA GLN A 228 -12.62 8.35 14.70
C GLN A 228 -12.89 9.02 13.36
N HIS A 229 -11.84 9.52 12.71
CA HIS A 229 -11.98 10.24 11.45
C HIS A 229 -11.14 9.62 10.34
N ILE A 230 -11.67 9.70 9.12
CA ILE A 230 -10.94 9.38 7.90
C ILE A 230 -11.09 10.50 6.88
N ALA A 231 -10.10 10.61 5.99
CA ALA A 231 -10.19 11.44 4.79
C ALA A 231 -10.04 10.56 3.55
N SER A 232 -10.85 10.83 2.52
CA SER A 232 -10.76 10.18 1.21
C SER A 232 -10.28 11.17 0.16
N MET A 233 -9.25 10.77 -0.59
CA MET A 233 -8.71 11.51 -1.74
C MET A 233 -9.37 11.02 -3.01
N ASN A 234 -10.38 11.77 -3.49
CA ASN A 234 -11.23 11.40 -4.61
C ASN A 234 -10.65 12.00 -5.89
N HIS A 235 -9.87 11.18 -6.61
CA HIS A 235 -9.02 11.64 -7.70
C HIS A 235 -9.80 12.21 -8.87
N GLU A 236 -10.90 11.55 -9.30
CA GLU A 236 -11.66 11.95 -10.48
C GLU A 236 -12.62 13.11 -10.18
N SER A 237 -13.23 13.14 -9.00
CA SER A 237 -14.04 14.30 -8.61
C SER A 237 -13.24 15.52 -8.15
N GLY A 238 -11.90 15.39 -8.03
CA GLY A 238 -11.05 16.50 -7.61
C GLY A 238 -11.41 17.03 -6.22
N THR A 239 -11.65 16.12 -5.26
CA THR A 239 -12.07 16.50 -3.91
C THR A 239 -11.37 15.67 -2.83
N ILE A 240 -11.27 16.26 -1.64
CA ILE A 240 -11.00 15.56 -0.40
C ILE A 240 -12.25 15.64 0.46
N THR A 241 -12.75 14.49 0.90
CA THR A 241 -13.91 14.40 1.80
C THR A 241 -13.48 13.85 3.15
N PHE A 242 -14.06 14.40 4.20
CA PHE A 242 -13.77 14.02 5.58
C PHE A 242 -15.01 13.35 6.20
N PHE A 243 -14.76 12.29 6.98
CA PHE A 243 -15.83 11.53 7.61
C PHE A 243 -15.49 11.25 9.06
N LYS A 244 -16.52 11.27 9.91
CA LYS A 244 -16.51 10.62 11.21
C LYS A 244 -17.03 9.20 11.05
N ILE A 245 -16.39 8.25 11.72
CA ILE A 245 -16.77 6.83 11.69
C ILE A 245 -17.69 6.57 12.88
N ASP A 246 -18.86 6.04 12.61
CA ASP A 246 -19.74 5.45 13.62
C ASP A 246 -19.56 3.93 13.58
N TYR A 247 -18.72 3.40 14.44
CA TYR A 247 -18.38 1.97 14.47
C TYR A 247 -19.54 1.09 14.91
N GLU A 248 -20.45 1.61 15.76
CA GLU A 248 -21.61 0.85 16.25
C GLU A 248 -22.63 0.64 15.13
N LYS A 249 -22.90 1.69 14.39
CA LYS A 249 -23.84 1.64 13.25
C LYS A 249 -23.20 1.21 11.94
N GLY A 250 -21.86 1.15 11.88
CA GLY A 250 -21.12 0.85 10.66
C GLY A 250 -21.36 1.90 9.56
N LEU A 251 -21.30 3.19 9.91
CA LEU A 251 -21.57 4.32 9.01
C LEU A 251 -20.39 5.27 8.91
N LEU A 252 -20.29 5.94 7.75
CA LEU A 252 -19.47 7.12 7.56
C LEU A 252 -20.38 8.36 7.55
N VAL A 253 -20.17 9.25 8.47
CA VAL A 253 -20.88 10.52 8.57
C VAL A 253 -19.98 11.62 8.04
N MET A 254 -20.39 12.27 6.94
CA MET A 254 -19.60 13.34 6.34
C MET A 254 -19.38 14.48 7.34
N ASN A 255 -18.13 14.91 7.48
CA ASN A 255 -17.70 15.96 8.39
C ASN A 255 -17.32 17.22 7.59
N GLY A 256 -18.29 18.04 7.30
CA GLY A 256 -18.13 19.27 6.52
C GLY A 256 -18.27 19.07 5.00
N ALA A 257 -18.15 20.18 4.27
CA ALA A 257 -18.19 20.17 2.81
C ALA A 257 -16.87 19.62 2.24
N PRO A 258 -16.90 18.94 1.07
CA PRO A 258 -15.69 18.50 0.38
C PRO A 258 -14.77 19.66 0.05
N ILE A 259 -13.47 19.48 0.23
CA ILE A 259 -12.44 20.46 -0.17
C ILE A 259 -12.03 20.14 -1.60
N LYS A 260 -12.06 21.16 -2.48
CA LYS A 260 -11.59 21.02 -3.87
C LYS A 260 -10.06 20.98 -3.90
N VAL A 261 -9.52 19.91 -4.49
CA VAL A 261 -8.09 19.70 -4.73
C VAL A 261 -7.95 19.02 -6.07
N GLU A 262 -7.25 19.63 -7.00
CA GLU A 262 -7.06 19.06 -8.33
C GLU A 262 -6.33 17.72 -8.26
N THR A 263 -6.97 16.64 -8.75
CA THR A 263 -6.42 15.27 -8.85
C THR A 263 -5.65 14.79 -7.61
N PRO A 264 -6.25 14.76 -6.40
CA PRO A 264 -5.54 14.38 -5.19
C PRO A 264 -5.13 12.90 -5.27
N ASN A 265 -3.85 12.63 -5.01
CA ASN A 265 -3.29 11.28 -5.13
C ASN A 265 -2.93 10.64 -3.79
N VAL A 266 -2.41 11.45 -2.88
CA VAL A 266 -1.93 10.97 -1.57
C VAL A 266 -2.01 12.11 -0.56
N ALA A 267 -2.34 11.76 0.67
CA ALA A 267 -2.20 12.64 1.83
C ALA A 267 -1.48 11.87 2.96
N VAL A 268 -0.76 12.62 3.76
CA VAL A 268 -0.07 12.13 4.96
C VAL A 268 -0.47 13.03 6.13
N ILE A 269 -0.80 12.40 7.25
CA ILE A 269 -1.08 13.11 8.49
C ILE A 269 0.21 13.16 9.29
N ALA A 270 0.68 14.35 9.60
CA ALA A 270 1.84 14.57 10.45
C ALA A 270 1.39 15.28 11.74
N LYS A 271 1.95 14.86 12.88
CA LYS A 271 1.82 15.58 14.14
C LYS A 271 2.75 16.78 14.06
N ILE A 272 2.20 17.98 14.19
CA ILE A 272 2.99 19.21 14.30
C ILE A 272 3.27 19.38 15.79
N GLU A 273 4.54 19.35 16.17
CA GLU A 273 4.96 19.78 17.50
C GLU A 273 4.89 21.31 17.54
N SER A 274 4.07 21.83 18.46
CA SER A 274 3.89 23.26 18.72
C SER A 274 5.01 23.82 19.58
#